data_23a0fed1fbc73d2265fefd025389509a
#
_entry.id   23a0fed1fbc73d2265fefd025389509a
#
_cell.length_a   1.000
_cell.length_b   1.000
_cell.length_c   1.000
_cell.angle_alpha   90.00
_cell.angle_beta   90.00
_cell.angle_gamma   90.00
#
_symmetry.space_group_name_H-M   'P 1'
#
loop_
_entity.id
_entity.type
_entity.pdbx_description
1 polymer ?
#
loop_
_entity_poly.entity_id
_entity_poly.type
_entity_poly.pdbx_seq_one_letter_code
_entity_poly.pdbx_strand_id
1 'polypeptide(L)'
;VNEDRVSEKTVAEVAARAGKAFERLVQTMATLRAPGGCPWDAEQTHQSLIRYLIEESYEVVEAVEAPEGTNLQLLREELGDVLLQVLFHADIAAAESGGFTIEQVIEGLDAKLHDRHPNVFSDSSDESRMTAAEQQVFWDELKKTEKSDRGPLDGIPPHLPALALAEKTIAKARKADIVLPPEPVSLDDDLPFTYSEEEFGELLFSLVCRARQNGLDAERALRTYTRKFIEYNQ
;
A
#
# COMPACT_ATOMS: atom_id res chain seq x y z
N VAL A 1 -0.54 25.68 11.61
CA VAL A 1 -0.99 24.56 12.46
C VAL A 1 -2.40 24.90 12.90
N ASN A 2 -3.40 24.39 12.18
CA ASN A 2 -4.81 24.64 12.49
C ASN A 2 -5.22 23.73 13.65
N GLU A 3 -5.57 24.33 14.76
CA GLU A 3 -6.17 23.72 15.94
C GLU A 3 -7.71 23.59 15.81
N ASP A 4 -8.22 23.28 14.65
CA ASP A 4 -9.61 22.84 14.49
C ASP A 4 -9.67 21.33 14.64
N ARG A 5 -9.54 20.85 15.89
CA ARG A 5 -10.06 19.52 16.25
C ARG A 5 -11.54 19.51 15.94
N VAL A 6 -11.89 18.76 14.91
CA VAL A 6 -13.29 18.41 14.63
C VAL A 6 -13.89 17.91 15.94
N SER A 7 -14.94 18.56 16.47
CA SER A 7 -15.51 18.16 17.75
C SER A 7 -15.99 16.71 17.68
N GLU A 8 -15.96 15.95 18.80
CA GLU A 8 -16.40 14.55 18.86
C GLU A 8 -17.79 14.34 18.25
N LYS A 9 -18.70 15.30 18.45
CA LYS A 9 -20.02 15.30 17.85
C LYS A 9 -19.96 15.37 16.33
N THR A 10 -19.06 16.17 15.76
CA THR A 10 -18.87 16.29 14.32
C THR A 10 -18.28 14.99 13.73
N VAL A 11 -17.35 14.34 14.44
CA VAL A 11 -16.79 13.03 14.04
C VAL A 11 -17.90 11.98 14.00
N ALA A 12 -18.71 11.87 15.03
CA ALA A 12 -19.82 10.91 15.09
C ALA A 12 -20.86 11.15 13.98
N GLU A 13 -21.18 12.40 13.68
CA GLU A 13 -22.11 12.75 12.60
C GLU A 13 -21.55 12.41 11.22
N VAL A 14 -20.25 12.63 10.99
CA VAL A 14 -19.56 12.24 9.74
C VAL A 14 -19.54 10.73 9.61
N ALA A 15 -19.15 10.01 10.66
CA ALA A 15 -19.12 8.56 10.66
C ALA A 15 -20.50 7.95 10.38
N ALA A 16 -21.56 8.47 10.98
CA ALA A 16 -22.92 7.99 10.74
C ALA A 16 -23.38 8.21 9.29
N ARG A 17 -23.02 9.35 8.68
CA ARG A 17 -23.33 9.60 7.25
C ARG A 17 -22.51 8.69 6.33
N ALA A 18 -21.23 8.51 6.62
CA ALA A 18 -20.35 7.62 5.88
C ALA A 18 -20.84 6.17 5.97
N GLY A 19 -21.24 5.71 7.15
CA GLY A 19 -21.81 4.37 7.35
C GLY A 19 -23.06 4.13 6.48
N LYS A 20 -24.00 5.07 6.46
CA LYS A 20 -25.18 4.96 5.58
C LYS A 20 -24.84 4.98 4.08
N ALA A 21 -23.83 5.75 3.67
CA ALA A 21 -23.36 5.75 2.29
C ALA A 21 -22.71 4.42 1.91
N PHE A 22 -21.90 3.88 2.81
CA PHE A 22 -21.26 2.59 2.63
C PHE A 22 -22.28 1.44 2.57
N GLU A 23 -23.29 1.43 3.43
CA GLU A 23 -24.39 0.47 3.39
C GLU A 23 -25.07 0.44 2.01
N ARG A 24 -25.40 1.61 1.45
CA ARG A 24 -25.97 1.69 0.09
C ARG A 24 -25.02 1.15 -0.97
N LEU A 25 -23.72 1.41 -0.83
CA LEU A 25 -22.72 0.95 -1.80
C LEU A 25 -22.59 -0.59 -1.77
N VAL A 26 -22.61 -1.20 -0.59
CA VAL A 26 -22.64 -2.67 -0.42
C VAL A 26 -23.89 -3.26 -1.08
N GLN A 27 -25.07 -2.65 -0.86
CA GLN A 27 -26.32 -3.08 -1.50
C GLN A 27 -26.26 -2.94 -3.03
N THR A 28 -25.62 -1.87 -3.52
CA THR A 28 -25.41 -1.65 -4.97
C THR A 28 -24.54 -2.78 -5.55
N MET A 29 -23.43 -3.13 -4.92
CA MET A 29 -22.56 -4.22 -5.37
C MET A 29 -23.30 -5.55 -5.40
N ALA A 30 -23.99 -5.89 -4.33
CA ALA A 30 -24.81 -7.11 -4.27
C ALA A 30 -25.88 -7.15 -5.38
N THR A 31 -26.50 -6.01 -5.72
CA THR A 31 -27.50 -5.91 -6.79
C THR A 31 -26.87 -6.10 -8.17
N LEU A 32 -25.70 -5.48 -8.42
CA LEU A 32 -25.00 -5.62 -9.69
C LEU A 32 -24.57 -7.07 -9.97
N ARG A 33 -24.15 -7.80 -8.95
CA ARG A 33 -23.67 -9.17 -9.09
C ARG A 33 -24.76 -10.25 -8.93
N ALA A 34 -25.96 -9.86 -8.51
CA ALA A 34 -27.09 -10.78 -8.40
C ALA A 34 -27.62 -11.26 -9.77
N PRO A 35 -28.36 -12.40 -9.83
CA PRO A 35 -29.08 -12.78 -11.02
C PRO A 35 -30.01 -11.68 -11.53
N GLY A 36 -29.83 -11.27 -12.79
CA GLY A 36 -30.57 -10.15 -13.40
C GLY A 36 -29.90 -8.77 -13.19
N GLY A 37 -28.75 -8.71 -12.51
CA GLY A 37 -27.92 -7.53 -12.41
C GLY A 37 -27.04 -7.32 -13.66
N CYS A 38 -25.84 -6.80 -13.49
CA CYS A 38 -24.91 -6.58 -14.58
C CYS A 38 -24.16 -7.86 -14.96
N PRO A 39 -24.26 -8.34 -16.20
CA PRO A 39 -23.56 -9.59 -16.60
C PRO A 39 -22.05 -9.50 -16.45
N TRP A 40 -21.46 -8.34 -16.74
CA TRP A 40 -20.02 -8.15 -16.62
C TRP A 40 -19.56 -8.25 -15.16
N ASP A 41 -20.25 -7.58 -14.23
CA ASP A 41 -19.93 -7.65 -12.80
C ASP A 41 -20.11 -9.05 -12.23
N ALA A 42 -21.14 -9.77 -12.67
CA ALA A 42 -21.43 -11.14 -12.24
C ALA A 42 -20.34 -12.15 -12.66
N GLU A 43 -19.68 -11.93 -13.80
CA GLU A 43 -18.62 -12.80 -14.33
C GLU A 43 -17.25 -12.57 -13.70
N GLN A 44 -17.05 -11.49 -12.92
CA GLN A 44 -15.75 -11.20 -12.35
C GLN A 44 -15.34 -12.24 -11.30
N THR A 45 -14.03 -12.51 -11.29
CA THR A 45 -13.35 -13.40 -10.34
C THR A 45 -12.22 -12.63 -9.63
N HIS A 46 -11.70 -13.19 -8.53
CA HIS A 46 -10.50 -12.63 -7.89
C HIS A 46 -9.35 -12.42 -8.89
N GLN A 47 -9.14 -13.35 -9.81
CA GLN A 47 -8.08 -13.30 -10.81
C GLN A 47 -8.32 -12.22 -11.88
N SER A 48 -9.56 -12.09 -12.38
CA SER A 48 -9.86 -11.10 -13.42
C SER A 48 -9.74 -9.66 -12.92
N LEU A 49 -9.96 -9.44 -11.61
CA LEU A 49 -9.95 -8.13 -10.98
C LEU A 49 -8.53 -7.63 -10.62
N ILE A 50 -7.53 -8.52 -10.54
CA ILE A 50 -6.16 -8.10 -10.14
C ILE A 50 -5.61 -6.98 -11.03
N ARG A 51 -5.86 -7.04 -12.35
CA ARG A 51 -5.38 -6.00 -13.28
C ARG A 51 -5.98 -4.63 -12.97
N TYR A 52 -7.27 -4.58 -12.66
CA TYR A 52 -7.96 -3.34 -12.29
C TYR A 52 -7.45 -2.80 -10.96
N LEU A 53 -7.33 -3.64 -9.92
CA LEU A 53 -6.78 -3.20 -8.63
C LEU A 53 -5.39 -2.58 -8.78
N ILE A 54 -4.54 -3.11 -9.66
CA ILE A 54 -3.22 -2.54 -9.97
C ILE A 54 -3.37 -1.20 -10.69
N GLU A 55 -4.25 -1.11 -11.69
CA GLU A 55 -4.54 0.08 -12.47
C GLU A 55 -5.02 1.21 -11.55
N GLU A 56 -6.10 1.00 -10.78
CA GLU A 56 -6.62 1.99 -9.83
C GLU A 56 -5.57 2.41 -8.77
N SER A 57 -4.72 1.46 -8.34
CA SER A 57 -3.63 1.81 -7.42
C SER A 57 -2.61 2.77 -8.04
N TYR A 58 -2.32 2.65 -9.34
CA TYR A 58 -1.44 3.57 -10.05
C TYR A 58 -2.13 4.90 -10.38
N GLU A 59 -3.42 4.93 -10.59
CA GLU A 59 -4.21 6.16 -10.78
C GLU A 59 -4.27 6.97 -9.48
N VAL A 60 -4.39 6.31 -8.31
CA VAL A 60 -4.16 6.96 -7.00
C VAL A 60 -2.75 7.57 -6.93
N VAL A 61 -1.72 6.86 -7.39
CA VAL A 61 -0.33 7.41 -7.41
C VAL A 61 -0.25 8.61 -8.34
N GLU A 62 -0.86 8.56 -9.52
CA GLU A 62 -0.91 9.69 -10.46
C GLU A 62 -1.58 10.92 -9.84
N ALA A 63 -2.71 10.73 -9.17
CA ALA A 63 -3.42 11.80 -8.48
C ALA A 63 -2.57 12.46 -7.37
N VAL A 64 -1.79 11.67 -6.64
CA VAL A 64 -0.92 12.14 -5.55
C VAL A 64 0.35 12.81 -6.08
N GLU A 65 0.93 12.28 -7.16
CA GLU A 65 2.19 12.74 -7.75
C GLU A 65 1.98 13.72 -8.93
N ALA A 66 0.80 14.36 -9.03
CA ALA A 66 0.54 15.33 -10.08
C ALA A 66 1.53 16.51 -10.01
N PRO A 67 1.98 17.08 -11.15
CA PRO A 67 3.05 18.09 -11.19
C PRO A 67 2.79 19.36 -10.38
N GLU A 68 1.52 19.74 -10.24
CA GLU A 68 1.07 20.94 -9.50
C GLU A 68 0.76 20.65 -8.02
N GLY A 69 1.08 19.45 -7.54
CA GLY A 69 0.69 18.92 -6.23
C GLY A 69 -0.53 18.01 -6.32
N THR A 70 -0.87 17.36 -5.20
CA THR A 70 -1.94 16.36 -5.17
C THR A 70 -3.26 16.87 -5.78
N ASN A 71 -3.75 16.22 -6.82
CA ASN A 71 -5.06 16.46 -7.42
C ASN A 71 -6.15 15.80 -6.57
N LEU A 72 -6.75 16.57 -5.65
CA LEU A 72 -7.76 16.05 -4.71
C LEU A 72 -9.05 15.58 -5.40
N GLN A 73 -9.40 16.10 -6.57
CA GLN A 73 -10.59 15.67 -7.29
C GLN A 73 -10.36 14.28 -7.89
N LEU A 74 -9.26 14.09 -8.59
CA LEU A 74 -8.85 12.80 -9.14
C LEU A 74 -8.64 11.79 -8.01
N LEU A 75 -7.90 12.15 -6.96
CA LEU A 75 -7.67 11.28 -5.80
C LEU A 75 -8.97 10.76 -5.18
N ARG A 76 -10.01 11.59 -5.11
CA ARG A 76 -11.32 11.15 -4.59
C ARG A 76 -11.99 10.12 -5.51
N GLU A 77 -11.85 10.27 -6.82
CA GLU A 77 -12.35 9.35 -7.83
C GLU A 77 -11.64 8.00 -7.70
N GLU A 78 -10.32 8.01 -7.77
CA GLU A 78 -9.50 6.79 -7.73
C GLU A 78 -9.58 6.02 -6.39
N LEU A 79 -9.73 6.73 -5.27
CA LEU A 79 -10.04 6.08 -3.99
C LEU A 79 -11.41 5.40 -3.99
N GLY A 80 -12.37 5.91 -4.77
CA GLY A 80 -13.67 5.25 -5.01
C GLY A 80 -13.48 3.93 -5.77
N ASP A 81 -12.63 3.93 -6.80
CA ASP A 81 -12.39 2.75 -7.63
C ASP A 81 -11.55 1.69 -6.91
N VAL A 82 -10.57 2.10 -6.08
CA VAL A 82 -9.91 1.17 -5.14
C VAL A 82 -10.91 0.58 -4.14
N LEU A 83 -11.85 1.36 -3.61
CA LEU A 83 -12.91 0.87 -2.73
C LEU A 83 -13.85 -0.11 -3.46
N LEU A 84 -14.16 0.15 -4.73
CA LEU A 84 -14.91 -0.76 -5.59
C LEU A 84 -14.22 -2.13 -5.68
N GLN A 85 -12.89 -2.17 -5.88
CA GLN A 85 -12.14 -3.43 -5.89
C GLN A 85 -12.26 -4.19 -4.57
N VAL A 86 -12.20 -3.49 -3.43
CA VAL A 86 -12.39 -4.11 -2.11
C VAL A 86 -13.78 -4.76 -1.99
N LEU A 87 -14.82 -4.08 -2.45
CA LEU A 87 -16.18 -4.58 -2.41
C LEU A 87 -16.39 -5.77 -3.35
N PHE A 88 -15.83 -5.74 -4.56
CA PHE A 88 -15.84 -6.87 -5.48
C PHE A 88 -15.24 -8.12 -4.85
N HIS A 89 -14.03 -7.99 -4.32
CA HIS A 89 -13.34 -9.10 -3.69
C HIS A 89 -14.09 -9.66 -2.48
N ALA A 90 -14.68 -8.78 -1.66
CA ALA A 90 -15.47 -9.22 -0.51
C ALA A 90 -16.78 -9.91 -0.91
N ASP A 91 -17.48 -9.42 -1.94
CA ASP A 91 -18.70 -10.03 -2.44
C ASP A 91 -18.45 -11.40 -3.09
N ILE A 92 -17.36 -11.52 -3.86
CA ILE A 92 -16.93 -12.81 -4.42
C ILE A 92 -16.61 -13.81 -3.29
N ALA A 93 -15.79 -13.38 -2.32
CA ALA A 93 -15.39 -14.22 -1.20
C ALA A 93 -16.58 -14.68 -0.35
N ALA A 94 -17.59 -13.83 -0.16
CA ALA A 94 -18.79 -14.17 0.60
C ALA A 94 -19.60 -15.32 -0.01
N ALA A 95 -19.46 -15.55 -1.32
CA ALA A 95 -20.10 -16.67 -2.03
C ALA A 95 -19.26 -17.96 -1.99
N GLU A 96 -18.01 -17.90 -1.55
CA GLU A 96 -17.10 -19.05 -1.51
C GLU A 96 -17.21 -19.82 -0.19
N SER A 97 -17.00 -21.14 -0.25
CA SER A 97 -16.96 -21.97 0.96
C SER A 97 -15.75 -21.61 1.82
N GLY A 98 -16.00 -21.18 3.07
CA GLY A 98 -14.93 -20.69 3.97
C GLY A 98 -14.46 -19.28 3.66
N GLY A 99 -15.19 -18.55 2.81
CA GLY A 99 -14.91 -17.16 2.49
C GLY A 99 -15.22 -16.19 3.63
N PHE A 100 -15.22 -14.91 3.33
CA PHE A 100 -15.42 -13.82 4.29
C PHE A 100 -16.32 -12.74 3.72
N THR A 101 -16.91 -11.93 4.59
CA THR A 101 -17.76 -10.79 4.22
C THR A 101 -17.02 -9.47 4.33
N ILE A 102 -17.58 -8.42 3.71
CA ILE A 102 -17.06 -7.04 3.86
C ILE A 102 -17.08 -6.58 5.34
N GLU A 103 -18.05 -7.02 6.14
CA GLU A 103 -18.11 -6.75 7.57
C GLU A 103 -16.85 -7.29 8.27
N GLN A 104 -16.47 -8.55 8.00
CA GLN A 104 -15.25 -9.15 8.55
C GLN A 104 -13.97 -8.46 8.11
N VAL A 105 -13.93 -7.90 6.88
CA VAL A 105 -12.80 -7.08 6.42
C VAL A 105 -12.68 -5.80 7.25
N ILE A 106 -13.82 -5.13 7.50
CA ILE A 106 -13.87 -3.88 8.28
C ILE A 106 -13.50 -4.15 9.74
N GLU A 107 -14.12 -5.14 10.37
CA GLU A 107 -13.85 -5.51 11.77
C GLU A 107 -12.41 -5.93 11.98
N GLY A 108 -11.86 -6.73 11.06
CA GLY A 108 -10.47 -7.16 11.13
C GLY A 108 -9.47 -5.99 10.95
N LEU A 109 -9.82 -4.99 10.13
CA LEU A 109 -9.02 -3.77 10.02
C LEU A 109 -9.11 -2.92 11.29
N ASP A 110 -10.32 -2.71 11.81
CA ASP A 110 -10.57 -1.92 13.02
C ASP A 110 -9.84 -2.51 14.23
N ALA A 111 -10.02 -3.80 14.50
CA ALA A 111 -9.30 -4.51 15.56
C ALA A 111 -7.77 -4.37 15.42
N LYS A 112 -7.24 -4.58 14.21
CA LYS A 112 -5.82 -4.41 13.94
C LYS A 112 -5.32 -2.99 14.22
N LEU A 113 -6.11 -1.96 13.94
CA LEU A 113 -5.74 -0.57 14.21
C LEU A 113 -5.73 -0.29 15.73
N HIS A 114 -6.70 -0.80 16.47
CA HIS A 114 -6.75 -0.70 17.93
C HIS A 114 -5.55 -1.41 18.57
N ASP A 115 -5.27 -2.64 18.18
CA ASP A 115 -4.16 -3.45 18.71
C ASP A 115 -2.78 -2.78 18.43
N ARG A 116 -2.66 -2.05 17.32
CA ARG A 116 -1.41 -1.39 16.95
C ARG A 116 -1.25 0.02 17.49
N HIS A 117 -2.27 0.56 18.14
CA HIS A 117 -2.25 1.90 18.74
C HIS A 117 -2.76 1.89 20.18
N PRO A 118 -2.23 1.01 21.07
CA PRO A 118 -2.70 0.94 22.45
C PRO A 118 -2.52 2.27 23.20
N ASN A 119 -1.51 3.06 22.84
CA ASN A 119 -1.27 4.39 23.37
C ASN A 119 -2.35 5.42 23.00
N VAL A 120 -3.23 5.12 22.05
CA VAL A 120 -4.34 6.00 21.63
C VAL A 120 -5.67 5.49 22.18
N PHE A 121 -5.85 4.16 22.24
CA PHE A 121 -7.14 3.52 22.53
C PHE A 121 -7.22 2.87 23.91
N SER A 122 -6.11 2.78 24.70
CA SER A 122 -6.17 2.29 26.07
C SER A 122 -6.57 3.39 27.05
N ASP A 123 -7.29 3.02 28.11
CA ASP A 123 -7.69 3.93 29.21
C ASP A 123 -6.50 4.36 30.10
N SER A 124 -5.26 4.05 29.73
CA SER A 124 -4.10 4.43 30.50
C SER A 124 -3.87 5.95 30.41
N SER A 125 -3.98 6.61 31.57
CA SER A 125 -3.74 8.05 31.77
C SER A 125 -2.27 8.48 31.58
N ASP A 126 -1.45 7.64 30.95
CA ASP A 126 -0.05 7.94 30.71
C ASP A 126 0.05 8.80 29.44
N GLU A 127 0.22 10.10 29.64
CA GLU A 127 0.32 11.14 28.59
C GLU A 127 1.59 11.04 27.75
N SER A 128 2.33 9.92 27.78
CA SER A 128 3.51 9.73 26.95
C SER A 128 3.10 9.49 25.49
N ARG A 129 2.88 10.59 24.77
CA ARG A 129 2.70 10.56 23.30
C ARG A 129 3.97 10.06 22.67
N MET A 130 3.93 8.86 22.13
CA MET A 130 5.03 8.33 21.32
C MET A 130 5.32 9.27 20.13
N THR A 131 6.57 9.49 19.83
CA THR A 131 7.00 10.09 18.57
C THR A 131 6.73 9.12 17.41
N ALA A 132 6.70 9.61 16.18
CA ALA A 132 6.54 8.76 15.00
C ALA A 132 7.63 7.68 14.91
N ALA A 133 8.85 7.98 15.36
CA ALA A 133 9.97 7.03 15.38
C ALA A 133 9.74 5.92 16.42
N GLU A 134 9.33 6.25 17.63
CA GLU A 134 9.00 5.30 18.69
C GLU A 134 7.81 4.42 18.29
N GLN A 135 6.79 4.99 17.66
CA GLN A 135 5.66 4.24 17.14
C GLN A 135 6.09 3.24 16.06
N GLN A 136 7.03 3.63 15.18
CA GLN A 136 7.55 2.73 14.17
C GLN A 136 8.32 1.54 14.79
N VAL A 137 9.13 1.79 15.82
CA VAL A 137 9.84 0.74 16.56
C VAL A 137 8.84 -0.20 17.24
N PHE A 138 7.83 0.34 17.92
CA PHE A 138 6.77 -0.44 18.55
C PHE A 138 6.05 -1.36 17.56
N TRP A 139 5.68 -0.84 16.39
CA TRP A 139 5.05 -1.65 15.34
C TRP A 139 5.96 -2.76 14.80
N ASP A 140 7.25 -2.48 14.70
CA ASP A 140 8.22 -3.48 14.24
C ASP A 140 8.38 -4.62 15.26
N GLU A 141 8.34 -4.32 16.55
CA GLU A 141 8.35 -5.32 17.63
C GLU A 141 7.06 -6.14 17.66
N LEU A 142 5.90 -5.48 17.55
CA LEU A 142 4.60 -6.15 17.51
C LEU A 142 4.50 -7.13 16.33
N LYS A 143 4.96 -6.70 15.14
CA LYS A 143 5.02 -7.58 13.96
C LYS A 143 5.94 -8.77 14.13
N LYS A 144 7.00 -8.68 14.95
CA LYS A 144 7.87 -9.82 15.26
C LYS A 144 7.14 -10.86 16.11
N THR A 145 6.36 -10.42 17.11
CA THR A 145 5.58 -11.32 17.97
C THR A 145 4.43 -11.99 17.22
N GLU A 146 3.71 -11.25 16.38
CA GLU A 146 2.61 -11.78 15.55
C GLU A 146 3.08 -12.85 14.54
N LYS A 147 4.35 -12.87 14.18
CA LYS A 147 4.91 -13.68 13.08
C LYS A 147 6.17 -14.45 13.48
N SER A 148 6.21 -14.95 14.72
CA SER A 148 7.38 -15.66 15.28
C SER A 148 7.88 -16.84 14.45
N ASP A 149 7.00 -17.47 13.65
CA ASP A 149 7.34 -18.66 12.85
C ASP A 149 7.80 -18.34 11.42
N ARG A 150 7.99 -17.04 11.08
CA ARG A 150 8.38 -16.62 9.72
C ARG A 150 9.87 -16.30 9.64
N GLY A 151 10.47 -16.66 8.51
CA GLY A 151 11.82 -16.25 8.18
C GLY A 151 11.97 -14.72 8.05
N PRO A 152 13.18 -14.19 8.15
CA PRO A 152 13.44 -12.74 8.18
C PRO A 152 12.97 -12.00 6.93
N LEU A 153 12.90 -12.67 5.78
CA LEU A 153 12.45 -12.09 4.50
C LEU A 153 11.02 -12.47 4.13
N ASP A 154 10.34 -13.33 4.92
CA ASP A 154 8.97 -13.75 4.62
C ASP A 154 7.97 -12.60 4.65
N GLY A 155 6.91 -12.72 3.83
CA GLY A 155 5.84 -11.73 3.73
C GLY A 155 6.24 -10.47 2.93
N ILE A 156 7.26 -10.59 2.08
CA ILE A 156 7.49 -9.65 0.99
C ILE A 156 6.66 -10.13 -0.20
N PRO A 157 5.70 -9.34 -0.71
CA PRO A 157 4.92 -9.75 -1.87
C PRO A 157 5.82 -9.89 -3.10
N PRO A 158 5.89 -11.07 -3.74
CA PRO A 158 6.83 -11.31 -4.86
C PRO A 158 6.44 -10.58 -6.14
N HIS A 159 5.22 -10.07 -6.22
CA HIS A 159 4.69 -9.38 -7.41
C HIS A 159 4.75 -7.84 -7.31
N LEU A 160 5.49 -7.30 -6.34
CA LEU A 160 5.76 -5.87 -6.31
C LEU A 160 6.57 -5.44 -7.54
N PRO A 161 6.45 -4.18 -8.01
CA PRO A 161 7.38 -3.61 -8.96
C PRO A 161 8.83 -3.84 -8.53
N ALA A 162 9.73 -4.12 -9.48
CA ALA A 162 11.05 -4.68 -9.16
C ALA A 162 11.89 -3.80 -8.20
N LEU A 163 11.87 -2.48 -8.39
CA LEU A 163 12.60 -1.56 -7.51
C LEU A 163 11.97 -1.48 -6.12
N ALA A 164 10.64 -1.49 -6.02
CA ALA A 164 9.92 -1.52 -4.74
C ALA A 164 10.11 -2.86 -4.02
N LEU A 165 10.18 -3.98 -4.76
CA LEU A 165 10.52 -5.30 -4.23
C LEU A 165 11.94 -5.29 -3.63
N ALA A 166 12.92 -4.77 -4.37
CA ALA A 166 14.29 -4.64 -3.93
C ALA A 166 14.39 -3.75 -2.68
N GLU A 167 13.76 -2.57 -2.68
CA GLU A 167 13.75 -1.67 -1.52
C GLU A 167 13.20 -2.34 -0.27
N LYS A 168 12.05 -3.02 -0.39
CA LYS A 168 11.43 -3.73 0.73
C LYS A 168 12.29 -4.89 1.24
N THR A 169 12.95 -5.61 0.32
CA THR A 169 13.90 -6.69 0.65
C THR A 169 15.09 -6.14 1.42
N ILE A 170 15.72 -5.07 0.94
CA ILE A 170 16.85 -4.39 1.60
C ILE A 170 16.45 -3.90 3.00
N ALA A 171 15.25 -3.30 3.13
CA ALA A 171 14.76 -2.84 4.42
C ALA A 171 14.66 -3.98 5.45
N LYS A 172 14.11 -5.13 5.03
CA LYS A 172 13.99 -6.30 5.90
C LYS A 172 15.32 -6.97 6.19
N ALA A 173 16.19 -7.10 5.17
CA ALA A 173 17.52 -7.67 5.33
C ALA A 173 18.35 -6.90 6.38
N ARG A 174 18.34 -5.56 6.31
CA ARG A 174 19.01 -4.71 7.31
C ARG A 174 18.45 -4.89 8.73
N LYS A 175 17.12 -5.01 8.89
CA LYS A 175 16.50 -5.26 10.20
C LYS A 175 16.84 -6.65 10.77
N ALA A 176 17.24 -7.58 9.91
CA ALA A 176 17.59 -8.94 10.26
C ALA A 176 19.12 -9.19 10.29
N ASP A 177 19.93 -8.12 10.22
CA ASP A 177 21.38 -8.17 10.15
C ASP A 177 21.93 -9.08 9.04
N ILE A 178 21.16 -9.24 7.95
CA ILE A 178 21.60 -9.96 6.76
C ILE A 178 22.57 -9.08 5.99
N VAL A 179 23.73 -9.64 5.69
CA VAL A 179 24.77 -8.96 4.90
C VAL A 179 24.23 -8.69 3.50
N LEU A 180 24.17 -7.43 3.12
CA LEU A 180 23.83 -7.02 1.75
C LEU A 180 25.06 -7.17 0.84
N PRO A 181 24.86 -7.37 -0.47
CA PRO A 181 25.96 -7.34 -1.43
C PRO A 181 26.80 -6.06 -1.27
N PRO A 182 28.12 -6.11 -1.52
CA PRO A 182 28.94 -4.92 -1.48
C PRO A 182 28.43 -3.88 -2.45
N GLU A 183 28.65 -2.60 -2.12
CA GLU A 183 28.29 -1.52 -3.06
C GLU A 183 29.03 -1.75 -4.38
N PRO A 184 28.35 -1.48 -5.53
CA PRO A 184 29.03 -1.59 -6.81
C PRO A 184 30.23 -0.64 -6.82
N VAL A 185 31.31 -1.11 -7.34
CA VAL A 185 32.47 -0.29 -7.71
C VAL A 185 31.94 0.90 -8.52
N SER A 186 32.48 2.09 -8.27
CA SER A 186 31.99 3.38 -8.76
C SER A 186 31.45 3.30 -10.19
N LEU A 187 30.41 4.06 -10.48
CA LEU A 187 29.90 4.27 -11.84
C LEU A 187 30.87 5.09 -12.71
N ASP A 188 32.17 5.08 -12.37
CA ASP A 188 33.21 5.74 -13.16
C ASP A 188 33.46 4.96 -14.44
N ASP A 189 33.43 5.65 -15.51
CA ASP A 189 33.75 5.52 -16.93
C ASP A 189 34.05 4.14 -17.59
N ASP A 190 34.25 3.06 -16.83
CA ASP A 190 34.58 1.72 -17.32
C ASP A 190 33.47 0.68 -17.08
N LEU A 191 32.19 1.08 -17.23
CA LEU A 191 31.14 0.08 -17.27
C LEU A 191 31.32 -0.80 -18.50
N PRO A 192 31.46 -2.14 -18.35
CA PRO A 192 31.57 -3.02 -19.51
C PRO A 192 30.34 -2.85 -20.38
N PHE A 193 30.53 -2.76 -21.69
CA PHE A 193 29.45 -2.60 -22.67
C PHE A 193 28.46 -3.77 -22.74
N THR A 194 28.77 -4.87 -22.05
CA THR A 194 27.95 -6.09 -22.05
C THR A 194 27.81 -6.60 -20.61
N TYR A 195 26.61 -6.46 -20.07
CA TYR A 195 26.19 -7.13 -18.83
C TYR A 195 25.41 -8.39 -19.18
N SER A 196 25.60 -9.46 -18.43
CA SER A 196 24.59 -10.50 -18.32
C SER A 196 23.35 -9.95 -17.59
N GLU A 197 22.21 -10.60 -17.72
CA GLU A 197 21.00 -10.22 -17.00
C GLU A 197 21.20 -10.25 -15.47
N GLU A 198 22.00 -11.23 -14.99
CA GLU A 198 22.35 -11.37 -13.57
C GLU A 198 23.19 -10.19 -13.07
N GLU A 199 24.28 -9.84 -13.75
CA GLU A 199 25.15 -8.70 -13.40
C GLU A 199 24.38 -7.37 -13.42
N PHE A 200 23.47 -7.18 -14.40
CA PHE A 200 22.64 -6.00 -14.46
C PHE A 200 21.63 -5.94 -13.31
N GLY A 201 21.08 -7.10 -12.90
CA GLY A 201 20.21 -7.22 -11.73
C GLY A 201 20.94 -6.85 -10.44
N GLU A 202 22.17 -7.29 -10.25
CA GLU A 202 23.02 -6.91 -9.11
C GLU A 202 23.31 -5.41 -9.09
N LEU A 203 23.61 -4.82 -10.23
CA LEU A 203 23.82 -3.38 -10.36
C LEU A 203 22.57 -2.59 -9.95
N LEU A 204 21.39 -2.96 -10.48
CA LEU A 204 20.11 -2.31 -10.11
C LEU A 204 19.83 -2.44 -8.62
N PHE A 205 20.02 -3.62 -8.02
CA PHE A 205 19.85 -3.83 -6.60
C PHE A 205 20.76 -2.92 -5.77
N SER A 206 22.00 -2.78 -6.18
CA SER A 206 22.99 -1.92 -5.53
C SER A 206 22.63 -0.44 -5.65
N LEU A 207 22.08 0.01 -6.79
CA LEU A 207 21.57 1.37 -6.96
C LEU A 207 20.37 1.63 -6.03
N VAL A 208 19.47 0.66 -5.84
CA VAL A 208 18.37 0.75 -4.87
C VAL A 208 18.90 0.83 -3.44
N CYS A 209 19.95 0.06 -3.08
CA CYS A 209 20.62 0.17 -1.79
C CYS A 209 21.13 1.59 -1.54
N ARG A 210 21.80 2.17 -2.53
CA ARG A 210 22.35 3.55 -2.45
C ARG A 210 21.24 4.60 -2.39
N ALA A 211 20.20 4.49 -3.21
CA ALA A 211 19.04 5.38 -3.14
C ALA A 211 18.45 5.40 -1.73
N ARG A 212 18.21 4.23 -1.14
CA ARG A 212 17.68 4.09 0.20
C ARG A 212 18.59 4.70 1.28
N GLN A 213 19.91 4.54 1.19
CA GLN A 213 20.87 5.16 2.12
C GLN A 213 20.77 6.69 2.12
N ASN A 214 20.40 7.28 0.97
CA ASN A 214 20.21 8.72 0.80
C ASN A 214 18.75 9.17 1.03
N GLY A 215 17.86 8.31 1.53
CA GLY A 215 16.46 8.64 1.77
C GLY A 215 15.63 8.82 0.50
N LEU A 216 16.09 8.25 -0.62
CA LEU A 216 15.40 8.33 -1.93
C LEU A 216 14.58 7.06 -2.18
N ASP A 217 13.39 7.24 -2.76
CA ASP A 217 12.57 6.17 -3.32
C ASP A 217 12.96 5.97 -4.79
N ALA A 218 13.55 4.81 -5.08
CA ALA A 218 14.07 4.50 -6.42
C ALA A 218 12.97 4.30 -7.46
N GLU A 219 11.83 3.70 -7.07
CA GLU A 219 10.67 3.49 -7.94
C GLU A 219 10.06 4.82 -8.37
N ARG A 220 9.79 5.71 -7.40
CA ARG A 220 9.27 7.04 -7.67
C ARG A 220 10.26 7.90 -8.47
N ALA A 221 11.54 7.84 -8.14
CA ALA A 221 12.56 8.61 -8.83
C ALA A 221 12.64 8.25 -10.32
N LEU A 222 12.65 6.95 -10.64
CA LEU A 222 12.67 6.48 -12.02
C LEU A 222 11.37 6.83 -12.75
N ARG A 223 10.22 6.64 -12.14
CA ARG A 223 8.91 6.98 -12.71
C ARG A 223 8.82 8.49 -13.02
N THR A 224 9.24 9.33 -12.08
CA THR A 224 9.23 10.79 -12.24
C THR A 224 10.16 11.24 -13.38
N TYR A 225 11.37 10.65 -13.46
CA TYR A 225 12.30 10.96 -14.54
C TYR A 225 11.75 10.52 -15.89
N THR A 226 11.17 9.33 -15.97
CA THR A 226 10.57 8.79 -17.20
C THR A 226 9.42 9.68 -17.70
N ARG A 227 8.54 10.15 -16.82
CA ARG A 227 7.47 11.12 -17.18
C ARG A 227 8.05 12.40 -17.77
N LYS A 228 9.04 13.02 -17.12
CA LYS A 228 9.72 14.22 -17.64
C LYS A 228 10.38 13.99 -19.00
N PHE A 229 10.99 12.82 -19.20
CA PHE A 229 11.57 12.46 -20.48
C PHE A 229 10.52 12.36 -21.59
N ILE A 230 9.36 11.77 -21.29
CA ILE A 230 8.22 11.69 -22.23
C ILE A 230 7.71 13.10 -22.56
N GLU A 231 7.46 13.94 -21.55
CA GLU A 231 6.97 15.31 -21.73
C GLU A 231 7.92 16.17 -22.59
N TYR A 232 9.23 16.02 -22.39
CA TYR A 232 10.22 16.79 -23.14
C TYR A 232 10.30 16.40 -24.63
N ASN A 233 9.86 15.19 -24.99
CA ASN A 233 9.94 14.65 -26.36
C ASN A 233 8.57 14.56 -27.07
N GLN A 234 7.50 15.10 -26.49
CA GLN A 234 6.20 15.31 -27.13
C GLN A 234 6.10 16.69 -27.76
#